data_c995c5bd453766177997dc2d79f3473a
#
_entry.id   c995c5bd453766177997dc2d79f3473a
#
_cell.length_a   1.000
_cell.length_b   1.000
_cell.length_c   1.000
_cell.angle_alpha   90.00
_cell.angle_beta   90.00
_cell.angle_gamma   90.00
#
_symmetry.space_group_name_H-M   'P 1'
#
loop_
_entity.id
_entity.type
_entity.pdbx_description
1 polymer ?
#
loop_
_entity_poly.entity_id
_entity_poly.type
_entity_poly.pdbx_seq_one_letter_code
_entity_poly.pdbx_strand_id
1 'polypeptide(L)'
;MIGQSMINVKSGGRTRIAGITASLFLLSFILFASTLIEQIPIAALIGVMFMVVIGTFAWNSIRTMLKIPRSDALVVIVVTAITVVEDLAIAVVVGVIMSTLVYAWNAATRINAAKRPSVKEKGALVYEIQGPLFFGSSAGFRELFTVADDPDHVIIDFAKSRVVDQSALQAIEDVAGKYYAANKHIKLRHLSRDCHRLLSRSGQLMIDSDDDPDYMIAADYGVKLGVFGTDH
;
A
#
# COMPACT_ATOMS: atom_id res chain seq x y z
N MET A 1 27.69 -11.28 0.45
CA MET A 1 28.78 -10.28 0.58
C MET A 1 28.67 -9.27 -0.56
N ILE A 2 27.85 -8.23 -0.36
CA ILE A 2 27.53 -7.23 -1.41
C ILE A 2 28.75 -6.35 -1.74
N GLY A 3 29.53 -5.93 -0.72
CA GLY A 3 30.66 -5.03 -0.90
C GLY A 3 31.77 -5.60 -1.79
N GLN A 4 32.12 -6.84 -1.59
CA GLN A 4 33.16 -7.51 -2.38
C GLN A 4 32.73 -7.74 -3.84
N SER A 5 31.45 -8.08 -4.06
CA SER A 5 30.90 -8.22 -5.41
C SER A 5 30.86 -6.86 -6.14
N MET A 6 30.54 -5.77 -5.43
CA MET A 6 30.55 -4.42 -6.00
C MET A 6 31.97 -3.97 -6.39
N ILE A 7 32.97 -4.27 -5.57
CA ILE A 7 34.37 -3.96 -5.88
C ILE A 7 34.82 -4.73 -7.11
N ASN A 8 34.49 -6.01 -7.19
CA ASN A 8 34.83 -6.85 -8.34
C ASN A 8 34.18 -6.30 -9.65
N VAL A 9 32.90 -5.93 -9.60
CA VAL A 9 32.21 -5.33 -10.73
C VAL A 9 32.81 -3.98 -11.13
N LYS A 10 33.13 -3.11 -10.16
CA LYS A 10 33.79 -1.82 -10.41
C LYS A 10 35.20 -1.97 -11.00
N SER A 11 35.91 -3.05 -10.64
CA SER A 11 37.23 -3.38 -11.18
C SER A 11 37.19 -4.05 -12.54
N GLY A 12 36.00 -4.20 -13.17
CA GLY A 12 35.83 -4.77 -14.51
C GLY A 12 35.46 -6.23 -14.58
N GLY A 13 35.26 -6.89 -13.45
CA GLY A 13 34.83 -8.29 -13.39
C GLY A 13 33.38 -8.46 -13.83
N ARG A 14 33.15 -8.95 -15.05
CA ARG A 14 31.80 -9.12 -15.63
C ARG A 14 31.36 -10.56 -15.76
N THR A 15 32.21 -11.51 -15.42
CA THR A 15 31.95 -12.92 -15.63
C THR A 15 31.96 -13.70 -14.32
N ARG A 16 31.30 -14.86 -14.30
CA ARG A 16 31.30 -15.77 -13.15
C ARG A 16 32.72 -16.25 -12.83
N ILE A 17 33.60 -16.33 -13.84
CA ILE A 17 34.99 -16.71 -13.71
C ILE A 17 35.74 -15.74 -12.78
N ALA A 18 35.46 -14.44 -12.84
CA ALA A 18 36.08 -13.44 -11.97
C ALA A 18 35.82 -13.72 -10.47
N GLY A 19 34.63 -14.18 -10.12
CA GLY A 19 34.28 -14.57 -8.75
C GLY A 19 35.01 -15.85 -8.30
N ILE A 20 35.07 -16.86 -9.18
CA ILE A 20 35.77 -18.13 -8.93
C ILE A 20 37.28 -17.87 -8.75
N THR A 21 37.88 -17.07 -9.61
CA THR A 21 39.28 -16.70 -9.55
C THR A 21 39.60 -15.96 -8.24
N ALA A 22 38.74 -14.99 -7.85
CA ALA A 22 38.91 -14.27 -6.59
C ALA A 22 38.85 -15.21 -5.38
N SER A 23 37.93 -16.17 -5.37
CA SER A 23 37.81 -17.17 -4.30
C SER A 23 39.01 -18.09 -4.24
N LEU A 24 39.54 -18.51 -5.40
CA LEU A 24 40.74 -19.36 -5.49
C LEU A 24 42.00 -18.65 -5.02
N PHE A 25 42.14 -17.35 -5.38
CA PHE A 25 43.20 -16.49 -4.88
C PHE A 25 43.12 -16.32 -3.35
N LEU A 26 41.95 -16.11 -2.82
CA LEU A 26 41.73 -15.92 -1.37
C LEU A 26 42.07 -17.23 -0.63
N LEU A 27 41.66 -18.39 -1.15
CA LEU A 27 42.02 -19.68 -0.60
C LEU A 27 43.55 -19.90 -0.63
N SER A 28 44.22 -19.60 -1.74
CA SER A 28 45.66 -19.69 -1.90
C SER A 28 46.39 -18.77 -0.89
N PHE A 29 45.91 -17.56 -0.69
CA PHE A 29 46.48 -16.64 0.30
C PHE A 29 46.34 -17.16 1.73
N ILE A 30 45.19 -17.74 2.09
CA ILE A 30 45.00 -18.34 3.42
C ILE A 30 45.93 -19.52 3.65
N LEU A 31 46.14 -20.37 2.63
CA LEU A 31 46.95 -21.56 2.79
C LEU A 31 48.47 -21.30 2.78
N PHE A 32 48.91 -20.35 1.96
CA PHE A 32 50.37 -20.16 1.74
C PHE A 32 50.93 -18.85 2.31
N ALA A 33 50.08 -17.84 2.57
CA ALA A 33 50.52 -16.50 2.99
C ALA A 33 50.00 -16.09 4.37
N SER A 34 49.52 -17.03 5.19
CA SER A 34 49.02 -16.72 6.54
C SER A 34 50.02 -15.95 7.41
N THR A 35 51.27 -16.39 7.39
CA THR A 35 52.39 -15.74 8.11
C THR A 35 52.70 -14.32 7.62
N LEU A 36 52.46 -14.02 6.35
CA LEU A 36 52.60 -12.66 5.80
C LEU A 36 51.39 -11.78 6.20
N ILE A 37 50.22 -12.35 6.29
CA ILE A 37 49.01 -11.64 6.70
C ILE A 37 49.07 -11.22 8.16
N GLU A 38 49.66 -12.03 9.05
CA GLU A 38 49.87 -11.72 10.46
C GLU A 38 50.81 -10.52 10.69
N GLN A 39 51.68 -10.21 9.73
CA GLN A 39 52.57 -9.08 9.78
C GLN A 39 51.93 -7.72 9.39
N ILE A 40 50.73 -7.79 8.84
CA ILE A 40 50.00 -6.55 8.43
C ILE A 40 49.54 -5.80 9.66
N PRO A 41 49.97 -4.53 9.83
CA PRO A 41 49.53 -3.74 10.97
C PRO A 41 48.02 -3.46 10.88
N ILE A 42 47.34 -3.57 12.01
CA ILE A 42 45.88 -3.35 12.13
C ILE A 42 45.48 -1.98 11.56
N ALA A 43 46.35 -0.97 11.72
CA ALA A 43 46.10 0.36 11.14
C ALA A 43 45.95 0.37 9.62
N ALA A 44 46.71 -0.50 8.91
CA ALA A 44 46.61 -0.63 7.46
C ALA A 44 45.25 -1.29 7.06
N LEU A 45 44.82 -2.31 7.81
CA LEU A 45 43.50 -2.95 7.60
C LEU A 45 42.34 -1.98 7.83
N ILE A 46 42.43 -1.17 8.88
CA ILE A 46 41.46 -0.10 9.16
C ILE A 46 41.43 0.93 8.01
N GLY A 47 42.61 1.35 7.51
CA GLY A 47 42.67 2.25 6.36
C GLY A 47 42.01 1.72 5.10
N VAL A 48 42.23 0.43 4.78
CA VAL A 48 41.55 -0.24 3.66
C VAL A 48 40.02 -0.32 3.89
N MET A 49 39.60 -0.64 5.12
CA MET A 49 38.19 -0.64 5.47
C MET A 49 37.54 0.74 5.26
N PHE A 50 38.18 1.84 5.66
CA PHE A 50 37.68 3.18 5.40
C PHE A 50 37.55 3.48 3.90
N MET A 51 38.53 3.11 3.08
CA MET A 51 38.46 3.29 1.64
C MET A 51 37.29 2.51 1.03
N VAL A 52 37.05 1.29 1.49
CA VAL A 52 35.91 0.47 1.04
C VAL A 52 34.59 1.08 1.45
N VAL A 53 34.47 1.57 2.69
CA VAL A 53 33.26 2.24 3.19
C VAL A 53 32.95 3.49 2.36
N ILE A 54 33.94 4.36 2.13
CA ILE A 54 33.75 5.57 1.31
C ILE A 54 33.35 5.21 -0.13
N GLY A 55 33.99 4.18 -0.69
CA GLY A 55 33.73 3.74 -2.06
C GLY A 55 32.40 3.02 -2.27
N THR A 56 31.85 2.40 -1.24
CA THR A 56 30.56 1.69 -1.29
C THR A 56 29.41 2.55 -0.77
N PHE A 57 29.70 3.65 -0.08
CA PHE A 57 28.67 4.54 0.44
C PHE A 57 27.87 5.19 -0.68
N ALA A 58 26.56 4.97 -0.62
CA ALA A 58 25.63 5.47 -1.65
C ALA A 58 25.24 6.94 -1.34
N TRP A 59 26.11 7.88 -1.65
CA TRP A 59 25.89 9.32 -1.43
C TRP A 59 24.57 9.84 -2.00
N ASN A 60 24.12 9.26 -3.10
CA ASN A 60 22.83 9.60 -3.71
C ASN A 60 21.63 9.17 -2.85
N SER A 61 21.78 8.17 -1.98
CA SER A 61 20.70 7.71 -1.11
C SER A 61 20.23 8.78 -0.14
N ILE A 62 21.14 9.61 0.38
CA ILE A 62 20.78 10.73 1.27
C ILE A 62 19.88 11.73 0.53
N ARG A 63 20.23 12.07 -0.71
CA ARG A 63 19.44 13.00 -1.52
C ARG A 63 18.09 12.39 -1.93
N THR A 64 18.07 11.10 -2.21
CA THR A 64 16.86 10.35 -2.59
C THR A 64 15.94 10.20 -1.38
N MET A 65 16.47 10.00 -0.17
CA MET A 65 15.70 9.86 1.07
C MET A 65 14.81 11.08 1.36
N LEU A 66 15.21 12.27 0.91
CA LEU A 66 14.41 13.49 1.04
C LEU A 66 13.21 13.53 0.06
N LYS A 67 13.21 12.67 -0.98
CA LYS A 67 12.14 12.59 -2.00
C LYS A 67 11.21 11.38 -1.84
N ILE A 68 11.56 10.45 -0.96
CA ILE A 68 10.78 9.23 -0.70
C ILE A 68 9.61 9.55 0.27
N PRO A 69 8.47 8.84 0.17
CA PRO A 69 7.40 8.92 1.15
C PRO A 69 7.91 8.73 2.59
N ARG A 70 7.33 9.43 3.54
CA ARG A 70 7.77 9.40 4.95
C ARG A 70 7.76 8.00 5.55
N SER A 71 6.84 7.14 5.13
CA SER A 71 6.76 5.74 5.54
C SER A 71 8.00 4.95 5.16
N ASP A 72 8.47 5.10 3.92
CA ASP A 72 9.63 4.36 3.41
C ASP A 72 10.93 4.90 4.02
N ALA A 73 11.02 6.22 4.21
CA ALA A 73 12.14 6.85 4.91
C ALA A 73 12.26 6.33 6.35
N LEU A 74 11.14 6.16 7.06
CA LEU A 74 11.12 5.59 8.41
C LEU A 74 11.64 4.16 8.42
N VAL A 75 11.22 3.31 7.46
CA VAL A 75 11.74 1.94 7.33
C VAL A 75 13.26 1.95 7.15
N VAL A 76 13.79 2.80 6.28
CA VAL A 76 15.24 2.90 6.04
C VAL A 76 15.98 3.30 7.32
N ILE A 77 15.49 4.29 8.06
CA ILE A 77 16.11 4.76 9.32
C ILE A 77 16.13 3.64 10.36
N VAL A 78 14.98 2.97 10.57
CA VAL A 78 14.86 1.89 11.57
C VAL A 78 15.78 0.72 11.22
N VAL A 79 15.76 0.26 9.96
CA VAL A 79 16.63 -0.84 9.51
C VAL A 79 18.10 -0.48 9.68
N THR A 80 18.49 0.75 9.35
CA THR A 80 19.88 1.22 9.52
C THR A 80 20.26 1.23 11.01
N ALA A 81 19.40 1.74 11.89
CA ALA A 81 19.65 1.75 13.31
C ALA A 81 19.82 0.33 13.88
N ILE A 82 18.96 -0.61 13.50
CA ILE A 82 19.06 -2.01 13.92
C ILE A 82 20.34 -2.67 13.40
N THR A 83 20.73 -2.37 12.16
CA THR A 83 22.00 -2.90 11.59
C THR A 83 23.23 -2.44 12.39
N VAL A 84 23.17 -1.25 13.00
CA VAL A 84 24.30 -0.71 13.79
C VAL A 84 24.31 -1.30 15.20
N VAL A 85 23.14 -1.51 15.81
CA VAL A 85 23.02 -1.92 17.22
C VAL A 85 23.10 -3.44 17.38
N GLU A 86 22.44 -4.18 16.50
CA GLU A 86 22.34 -5.63 16.56
C GLU A 86 23.24 -6.26 15.50
N ASP A 87 22.62 -6.74 14.44
CA ASP A 87 23.33 -7.41 13.35
C ASP A 87 22.51 -7.23 12.05
N LEU A 88 23.18 -7.47 10.91
CA LEU A 88 22.60 -7.39 9.58
C LEU A 88 21.47 -8.40 9.37
N ALA A 89 21.53 -9.59 9.96
CA ALA A 89 20.51 -10.62 9.77
C ALA A 89 19.17 -10.19 10.43
N ILE A 90 19.24 -9.70 11.65
CA ILE A 90 18.07 -9.17 12.38
C ILE A 90 17.50 -7.96 11.65
N ALA A 91 18.35 -7.04 11.19
CA ALA A 91 17.93 -5.87 10.45
C ALA A 91 17.17 -6.23 9.16
N VAL A 92 17.62 -7.26 8.43
CA VAL A 92 16.92 -7.74 7.22
C VAL A 92 15.54 -8.30 7.55
N VAL A 93 15.41 -9.13 8.59
CA VAL A 93 14.11 -9.68 9.01
C VAL A 93 13.14 -8.57 9.40
N VAL A 94 13.58 -7.62 10.24
CA VAL A 94 12.75 -6.48 10.64
C VAL A 94 12.39 -5.61 9.44
N GLY A 95 13.33 -5.36 8.53
CA GLY A 95 13.10 -4.60 7.32
C GLY A 95 12.05 -5.23 6.41
N VAL A 96 12.10 -6.55 6.21
CA VAL A 96 11.10 -7.29 5.43
C VAL A 96 9.73 -7.19 6.08
N ILE A 97 9.62 -7.39 7.40
CA ILE A 97 8.35 -7.31 8.12
C ILE A 97 7.76 -5.90 8.01
N MET A 98 8.54 -4.86 8.32
CA MET A 98 8.08 -3.47 8.24
C MET A 98 7.68 -3.07 6.83
N SER A 99 8.50 -3.40 5.84
CA SER A 99 8.22 -3.09 4.43
C SER A 99 6.96 -3.77 3.94
N THR A 100 6.74 -5.03 4.34
CA THR A 100 5.52 -5.77 4.02
C THR A 100 4.29 -5.16 4.66
N LEU A 101 4.37 -4.74 5.93
CA LEU A 101 3.27 -4.07 6.63
C LEU A 101 2.92 -2.73 5.98
N VAL A 102 3.92 -1.92 5.65
CA VAL A 102 3.71 -0.63 4.96
C VAL A 102 3.11 -0.84 3.57
N TYR A 103 3.60 -1.83 2.83
CA TYR A 103 3.04 -2.18 1.52
C TYR A 103 1.59 -2.66 1.64
N ALA A 104 1.30 -3.58 2.57
CA ALA A 104 -0.05 -4.09 2.81
C ALA A 104 -1.01 -2.97 3.19
N TRP A 105 -0.58 -2.06 4.07
CA TRP A 105 -1.36 -0.88 4.46
C TRP A 105 -1.65 0.04 3.27
N ASN A 106 -0.63 0.41 2.52
CA ASN A 106 -0.78 1.27 1.35
C ASN A 106 -1.63 0.62 0.24
N ALA A 107 -1.54 -0.71 0.08
CA ALA A 107 -2.36 -1.43 -0.88
C ALA A 107 -3.83 -1.49 -0.43
N ALA A 108 -4.07 -1.74 0.86
CA ALA A 108 -5.41 -1.83 1.43
C ALA A 108 -6.13 -0.47 1.47
N THR A 109 -5.41 0.63 1.73
CA THR A 109 -6.01 1.97 1.82
C THR A 109 -6.27 2.63 0.46
N ARG A 110 -5.74 2.07 -0.62
CA ARG A 110 -5.99 2.61 -1.97
C ARG A 110 -7.40 2.25 -2.41
N ILE A 111 -8.27 3.26 -2.44
CA ILE A 111 -9.60 3.17 -3.01
C ILE A 111 -9.70 4.16 -4.18
N ASN A 112 -10.27 3.70 -5.27
CA ASN A 112 -10.44 4.51 -6.49
C ASN A 112 -11.87 4.34 -7.01
N ALA A 113 -12.33 5.28 -7.81
CA ALA A 113 -13.59 5.19 -8.52
C ALA A 113 -13.37 5.52 -9.99
N ALA A 114 -13.90 4.68 -10.87
CA ALA A 114 -14.03 4.99 -12.28
C ALA A 114 -15.42 5.57 -12.53
N LYS A 115 -15.46 6.76 -13.10
CA LYS A 115 -16.73 7.42 -13.46
C LYS A 115 -17.15 7.01 -14.87
N ARG A 116 -18.39 6.60 -15.04
CA ARG A 116 -18.99 6.34 -16.35
C ARG A 116 -20.45 6.73 -16.39
N PRO A 117 -20.99 7.12 -17.55
CA PRO A 117 -22.42 7.32 -17.70
C PRO A 117 -23.17 5.97 -17.54
N SER A 118 -24.37 6.00 -16.99
CA SER A 118 -25.20 4.81 -16.86
C SER A 118 -25.76 4.41 -18.23
N VAL A 119 -25.69 3.12 -18.55
CA VAL A 119 -26.30 2.57 -19.79
C VAL A 119 -27.81 2.37 -19.60
N LYS A 120 -28.26 2.08 -18.38
CA LYS A 120 -29.68 1.78 -18.07
C LYS A 120 -30.48 3.04 -17.80
N GLU A 121 -29.93 4.00 -17.07
CA GLU A 121 -30.59 5.23 -16.69
C GLU A 121 -29.94 6.41 -17.44
N LYS A 122 -30.67 7.01 -18.39
CA LYS A 122 -30.18 8.18 -19.13
C LYS A 122 -30.00 9.37 -18.16
N GLY A 123 -28.79 9.93 -18.13
CA GLY A 123 -28.47 11.07 -17.29
C GLY A 123 -27.91 10.71 -15.90
N ALA A 124 -27.84 9.43 -15.54
CA ALA A 124 -27.21 9.00 -14.29
C ALA A 124 -25.71 8.74 -14.48
N LEU A 125 -24.92 9.10 -13.45
CA LEU A 125 -23.47 8.84 -13.35
C LEU A 125 -23.21 7.63 -12.47
N VAL A 126 -22.38 6.70 -12.95
CA VAL A 126 -21.96 5.52 -12.18
C VAL A 126 -20.53 5.70 -11.69
N TYR A 127 -20.34 5.56 -10.38
CA TYR A 127 -19.05 5.45 -9.73
C TYR A 127 -18.75 3.97 -9.49
N GLU A 128 -17.89 3.38 -10.29
CA GLU A 128 -17.39 2.02 -10.07
C GLU A 128 -16.26 2.06 -9.03
N ILE A 129 -16.57 1.62 -7.82
CA ILE A 129 -15.60 1.61 -6.72
C ILE A 129 -14.66 0.43 -6.88
N GLN A 130 -13.34 0.69 -6.74
CA GLN A 130 -12.28 -0.31 -6.82
C GLN A 130 -11.44 -0.28 -5.55
N GLY A 131 -11.28 -1.44 -4.92
CA GLY A 131 -10.58 -1.61 -3.65
C GLY A 131 -11.53 -1.81 -2.47
N PRO A 132 -11.01 -2.34 -1.34
CA PRO A 132 -11.82 -2.58 -0.16
C PRO A 132 -12.20 -1.27 0.55
N LEU A 133 -13.46 -1.18 0.98
CA LEU A 133 -13.94 -0.07 1.80
C LEU A 133 -13.98 -0.50 3.27
N PHE A 134 -13.14 0.13 4.08
CA PHE A 134 -12.98 -0.10 5.52
C PHE A 134 -12.46 1.18 6.20
N PHE A 135 -12.22 1.15 7.50
CA PHE A 135 -11.80 2.33 8.26
C PHE A 135 -10.59 3.07 7.64
N GLY A 136 -9.61 2.33 7.13
CA GLY A 136 -8.39 2.91 6.54
C GLY A 136 -8.59 3.58 5.18
N SER A 137 -9.62 3.20 4.41
CA SER A 137 -9.95 3.77 3.09
C SER A 137 -11.18 4.69 3.12
N SER A 138 -11.88 4.80 4.25
CA SER A 138 -13.11 5.57 4.39
C SER A 138 -12.94 7.07 4.10
N ALA A 139 -11.81 7.66 4.48
CA ALA A 139 -11.50 9.06 4.16
C ALA A 139 -11.32 9.26 2.65
N GLY A 140 -10.49 8.42 2.00
CA GLY A 140 -10.30 8.46 0.55
C GLY A 140 -11.60 8.21 -0.22
N PHE A 141 -12.48 7.31 0.28
CA PHE A 141 -13.79 7.10 -0.32
C PHE A 141 -14.64 8.36 -0.36
N ARG A 142 -14.71 9.14 0.75
CA ARG A 142 -15.46 10.38 0.80
C ARG A 142 -14.95 11.46 -0.16
N GLU A 143 -13.67 11.43 -0.48
CA GLU A 143 -13.01 12.39 -1.40
C GLU A 143 -13.23 12.05 -2.89
N LEU A 144 -13.69 10.83 -3.21
CA LEU A 144 -13.94 10.43 -4.61
C LEU A 144 -15.12 11.19 -5.24
N PHE A 145 -16.04 11.73 -4.42
CA PHE A 145 -17.31 12.28 -4.88
C PHE A 145 -17.27 13.80 -4.99
N THR A 146 -17.64 14.30 -6.16
CA THR A 146 -17.74 15.74 -6.46
C THR A 146 -19.21 16.17 -6.55
N VAL A 147 -19.89 16.22 -5.39
CA VAL A 147 -21.35 16.41 -5.31
C VAL A 147 -21.84 17.62 -6.11
N ALA A 148 -21.05 18.70 -6.18
CA ALA A 148 -21.44 19.92 -6.92
C ALA A 148 -21.53 19.69 -8.43
N ASP A 149 -20.60 18.94 -8.99
CA ASP A 149 -20.46 18.71 -10.45
C ASP A 149 -21.24 17.50 -10.96
N ASP A 150 -21.67 16.62 -10.06
CA ASP A 150 -22.36 15.39 -10.42
C ASP A 150 -23.83 15.66 -10.77
N PRO A 151 -24.46 14.82 -11.64
CA PRO A 151 -25.88 14.95 -12.00
C PRO A 151 -26.81 14.58 -10.81
N ASP A 152 -28.12 14.79 -11.00
CA ASP A 152 -29.13 14.54 -9.96
C ASP A 152 -29.24 13.06 -9.57
N HIS A 153 -28.88 12.15 -10.49
CA HIS A 153 -28.89 10.71 -10.25
C HIS A 153 -27.48 10.13 -10.29
N VAL A 154 -27.05 9.56 -9.16
CA VAL A 154 -25.73 8.94 -9.01
C VAL A 154 -25.88 7.51 -8.53
N ILE A 155 -25.11 6.60 -9.11
CA ILE A 155 -25.09 5.18 -8.77
C ILE A 155 -23.69 4.84 -8.27
N ILE A 156 -23.58 4.26 -7.08
CA ILE A 156 -22.32 3.72 -6.55
C ILE A 156 -22.31 2.22 -6.75
N ASP A 157 -21.40 1.75 -7.58
CA ASP A 157 -21.27 0.34 -7.95
C ASP A 157 -20.13 -0.32 -7.17
N PHE A 158 -20.46 -1.31 -6.33
CA PHE A 158 -19.52 -2.07 -5.50
C PHE A 158 -19.10 -3.41 -6.12
N ALA A 159 -19.33 -3.65 -7.41
CA ALA A 159 -18.96 -4.91 -8.07
C ALA A 159 -17.49 -5.30 -7.89
N LYS A 160 -16.58 -4.30 -7.81
CA LYS A 160 -15.13 -4.47 -7.62
C LYS A 160 -14.65 -4.03 -6.24
N SER A 161 -15.58 -3.84 -5.30
CA SER A 161 -15.31 -3.38 -3.95
C SER A 161 -16.00 -4.26 -2.93
N ARG A 162 -15.55 -4.19 -1.68
CA ARG A 162 -16.13 -4.91 -0.56
C ARG A 162 -16.24 -4.00 0.64
N VAL A 163 -17.43 -3.90 1.21
CA VAL A 163 -17.66 -3.19 2.46
C VAL A 163 -17.34 -4.13 3.62
N VAL A 164 -16.40 -3.74 4.48
CA VAL A 164 -15.79 -4.66 5.46
C VAL A 164 -16.24 -4.38 6.88
N ASP A 165 -16.40 -3.10 7.27
CA ASP A 165 -16.63 -2.70 8.65
C ASP A 165 -17.65 -1.57 8.80
N GLN A 166 -17.94 -1.21 10.07
CA GLN A 166 -18.87 -0.13 10.42
C GLN A 166 -18.43 1.24 9.90
N SER A 167 -17.11 1.50 9.85
CA SER A 167 -16.57 2.78 9.36
C SER A 167 -16.83 2.96 7.87
N ALA A 168 -16.85 1.85 7.13
CA ALA A 168 -17.22 1.82 5.72
C ALA A 168 -18.69 2.22 5.53
N LEU A 169 -19.58 1.68 6.38
CA LEU A 169 -21.01 2.04 6.34
C LEU A 169 -21.22 3.53 6.65
N GLN A 170 -20.55 4.04 7.68
CA GLN A 170 -20.61 5.47 8.02
C GLN A 170 -20.12 6.35 6.86
N ALA A 171 -19.06 5.91 6.14
CA ALA A 171 -18.57 6.65 4.98
C ALA A 171 -19.59 6.68 3.83
N ILE A 172 -20.32 5.58 3.59
CA ILE A 172 -21.41 5.54 2.61
C ILE A 172 -22.55 6.47 3.02
N GLU A 173 -22.93 6.42 4.29
CA GLU A 173 -23.97 7.29 4.86
C GLU A 173 -23.60 8.76 4.76
N ASP A 174 -22.36 9.15 5.12
CA ASP A 174 -21.87 10.51 5.00
C ASP A 174 -21.94 11.04 3.55
N VAL A 175 -21.58 10.17 2.58
CA VAL A 175 -21.68 10.52 1.15
C VAL A 175 -23.15 10.65 0.74
N ALA A 176 -24.00 9.70 1.12
CA ALA A 176 -25.42 9.75 0.82
C ALA A 176 -26.07 11.01 1.40
N GLY A 177 -25.70 11.40 2.64
CA GLY A 177 -26.16 12.62 3.28
C GLY A 177 -25.79 13.90 2.50
N LYS A 178 -24.57 13.95 1.95
CA LYS A 178 -24.14 15.09 1.13
C LYS A 178 -24.95 15.24 -0.15
N TYR A 179 -25.26 14.13 -0.84
CA TYR A 179 -26.10 14.15 -2.03
C TYR A 179 -27.54 14.51 -1.71
N TYR A 180 -28.08 13.97 -0.62
CA TYR A 180 -29.42 14.29 -0.15
C TYR A 180 -29.56 15.79 0.19
N ALA A 181 -28.57 16.36 0.89
CA ALA A 181 -28.54 17.80 1.20
C ALA A 181 -28.47 18.67 -0.06
N ALA A 182 -27.95 18.15 -1.16
CA ALA A 182 -27.91 18.80 -2.47
C ALA A 182 -29.16 18.53 -3.32
N ASN A 183 -30.22 17.89 -2.79
CA ASN A 183 -31.41 17.41 -3.50
C ASN A 183 -31.10 16.45 -4.67
N LYS A 184 -30.04 15.64 -4.54
CA LYS A 184 -29.62 14.64 -5.52
C LYS A 184 -29.88 13.23 -4.98
N HIS A 185 -30.16 12.30 -5.89
CA HIS A 185 -30.51 10.92 -5.56
C HIS A 185 -29.28 10.01 -5.74
N ILE A 186 -29.04 9.13 -4.75
CA ILE A 186 -27.99 8.14 -4.80
C ILE A 186 -28.58 6.72 -4.74
N LYS A 187 -28.03 5.81 -5.55
CA LYS A 187 -28.37 4.38 -5.53
C LYS A 187 -27.11 3.56 -5.32
N LEU A 188 -27.22 2.46 -4.57
CA LEU A 188 -26.14 1.49 -4.39
C LEU A 188 -26.38 0.27 -5.26
N ARG A 189 -25.34 -0.24 -5.90
CA ARG A 189 -25.41 -1.39 -6.81
C ARG A 189 -24.38 -2.45 -6.44
N HIS A 190 -24.68 -3.72 -6.66
CA HIS A 190 -23.80 -4.88 -6.43
C HIS A 190 -23.29 -4.99 -4.99
N LEU A 191 -24.15 -4.74 -4.02
CA LEU A 191 -23.82 -4.96 -2.61
C LEU A 191 -23.67 -6.46 -2.33
N SER A 192 -22.56 -6.86 -1.66
CA SER A 192 -22.38 -8.24 -1.22
C SER A 192 -23.38 -8.63 -0.12
N ARG A 193 -23.65 -9.93 0.05
CA ARG A 193 -24.51 -10.42 1.15
C ARG A 193 -24.06 -9.97 2.53
N ASP A 194 -22.76 -9.90 2.75
CA ASP A 194 -22.19 -9.43 4.00
C ASP A 194 -22.45 -7.94 4.21
N CYS A 195 -22.35 -7.17 3.14
CA CYS A 195 -22.67 -5.75 3.14
C CYS A 195 -24.15 -5.50 3.45
N HIS A 196 -25.05 -6.26 2.82
CA HIS A 196 -26.49 -6.19 3.07
C HIS A 196 -26.82 -6.52 4.54
N ARG A 197 -26.16 -7.54 5.12
CA ARG A 197 -26.34 -7.91 6.52
C ARG A 197 -25.83 -6.83 7.48
N LEU A 198 -24.73 -6.17 7.14
CA LEU A 198 -24.19 -5.05 7.92
C LEU A 198 -25.13 -3.84 7.87
N LEU A 199 -25.60 -3.46 6.69
CA LEU A 199 -26.53 -2.36 6.49
C LEU A 199 -27.86 -2.58 7.23
N SER A 200 -28.42 -3.78 7.14
CA SER A 200 -29.67 -4.13 7.86
C SER A 200 -29.52 -4.16 9.39
N ARG A 201 -28.31 -4.38 9.90
CA ARG A 201 -28.03 -4.34 11.36
C ARG A 201 -27.76 -2.93 11.90
N SER A 202 -27.23 -2.04 11.07
CA SER A 202 -26.86 -0.68 11.52
C SER A 202 -28.07 0.20 11.76
N GLY A 203 -29.21 -0.09 11.12
CA GLY A 203 -30.45 0.68 11.26
C GLY A 203 -30.38 2.12 10.75
N GLN A 204 -29.22 2.53 10.23
CA GLN A 204 -28.95 3.91 9.81
C GLN A 204 -29.16 4.14 8.30
N LEU A 205 -28.97 3.07 7.50
CA LEU A 205 -29.20 3.09 6.06
C LEU A 205 -30.41 2.21 5.73
N MET A 206 -31.49 2.81 5.25
CA MET A 206 -32.58 2.06 4.65
C MET A 206 -32.29 1.87 3.17
N ILE A 207 -32.20 0.61 2.76
CA ILE A 207 -32.04 0.22 1.38
C ILE A 207 -33.44 -0.14 0.88
N ASP A 208 -33.93 0.59 -0.12
CA ASP A 208 -35.12 0.22 -0.86
C ASP A 208 -34.66 -0.77 -1.93
N SER A 209 -34.75 -2.06 -1.66
CA SER A 209 -34.52 -3.11 -2.66
C SER A 209 -35.85 -3.55 -3.21
N ASP A 210 -36.06 -3.39 -4.50
CA ASP A 210 -36.98 -4.28 -5.19
C ASP A 210 -36.38 -5.69 -5.11
N ASP A 211 -37.17 -6.63 -4.63
CA ASP A 211 -36.80 -8.04 -4.43
C ASP A 211 -36.07 -8.60 -5.64
N ASP A 212 -34.74 -8.60 -5.59
CA ASP A 212 -33.95 -9.37 -6.53
C ASP A 212 -32.96 -10.24 -5.76
N PRO A 213 -33.32 -11.51 -5.52
CA PRO A 213 -32.46 -12.47 -4.83
C PRO A 213 -31.27 -12.92 -5.66
N ASP A 214 -31.18 -12.54 -6.95
CA ASP A 214 -30.16 -13.02 -7.86
C ASP A 214 -28.96 -12.04 -7.92
N TYR A 215 -27.94 -12.33 -7.12
CA TYR A 215 -26.73 -11.51 -6.96
C TYR A 215 -25.88 -11.36 -8.24
N MET A 216 -26.21 -12.02 -9.32
CA MET A 216 -25.59 -11.87 -10.64
C MET A 216 -26.25 -10.78 -11.48
N ILE A 217 -27.46 -10.40 -11.18
CA ILE A 217 -28.19 -9.32 -11.85
C ILE A 217 -27.95 -8.03 -11.04
N ALA A 218 -27.55 -6.96 -11.72
CA ALA A 218 -27.33 -5.67 -11.10
C ALA A 218 -28.64 -5.12 -10.50
N ALA A 219 -28.87 -5.40 -9.24
CA ALA A 219 -29.96 -4.80 -8.49
C ALA A 219 -29.53 -3.39 -8.03
N ASP A 220 -30.33 -2.39 -8.37
CA ASP A 220 -30.12 -1.02 -7.93
C ASP A 220 -30.89 -0.79 -6.63
N TYR A 221 -30.17 -0.45 -5.56
CA TYR A 221 -30.77 -0.17 -4.26
C TYR A 221 -30.90 1.36 -4.09
N GLY A 222 -32.10 1.82 -3.79
CA GLY A 222 -32.32 3.19 -3.34
C GLY A 222 -31.84 3.35 -1.89
N VAL A 223 -30.97 4.31 -1.64
CA VAL A 223 -30.53 4.62 -0.29
C VAL A 223 -31.41 5.70 0.29
N LYS A 224 -32.12 5.40 1.37
CA LYS A 224 -32.83 6.38 2.19
C LYS A 224 -32.05 6.56 3.48
N LEU A 225 -31.72 7.79 3.81
CA LEU A 225 -31.20 8.10 5.14
C LEU A 225 -32.26 7.73 6.18
N GLY A 226 -31.86 6.90 7.15
CA GLY A 226 -32.73 6.52 8.24
C GLY A 226 -33.06 7.73 9.10
N VAL A 227 -34.17 8.36 8.81
CA VAL A 227 -34.80 9.24 9.77
C VAL A 227 -35.52 8.31 10.74
N PHE A 228 -35.01 8.17 11.95
CA PHE A 228 -35.79 7.57 13.05
C PHE A 228 -37.02 8.46 13.22
N GLY A 229 -38.11 8.05 12.59
CA GLY A 229 -39.41 8.64 12.84
C GLY A 229 -39.74 8.41 14.32
N THR A 230 -39.67 9.46 15.09
CA THR A 230 -40.43 9.60 16.33
C THR A 230 -41.88 9.69 15.92
N ASP A 231 -42.51 8.56 15.57
CA ASP A 231 -43.95 8.44 15.56
C ASP A 231 -44.39 7.58 16.73
N HIS A 232 -44.98 8.29 17.68
CA HIS A 232 -45.78 7.72 18.77
C HIS A 232 -47.08 7.14 18.24
#